data_979a01ac4154c7797ed23f6f1b09f2da
#
_entry.id   979a01ac4154c7797ed23f6f1b09f2da
#
_cell.length_a   1.000
_cell.length_b   1.000
_cell.length_c   1.000
_cell.angle_alpha   90.00
_cell.angle_beta   90.00
_cell.angle_gamma   90.00
#
_symmetry.space_group_name_H-M   'P 1'
#
loop_
_entity.id
_entity.type
_entity.pdbx_description
1 polymer ?
#
loop_
_entity_poly.entity_id
_entity_poly.type
_entity_poly.pdbx_seq_one_letter_code
_entity_poly.pdbx_strand_id
1 'polypeptide(L)'
;MGRFFNSKVNAFQDVLNSKIYIDKTGLLEYTNSVIDTTSKFICNSRPRRFGKSITADMLTAYYSRSLDTEEIFEKLEVGKTADFRKHLNQYDVIHIDIQWCIEPAGGADQVITFINKNVIEELRETYEKELSEGTSSLPDALSQISAKTGKKFILILDEWDVLIRDEACLLYTSPSPRDRSVSR
;
A
#
# COMPACT_ATOMS: atom_id res chain seq x y z
N MET A 1 14.85 -0.50 7.24
CA MET A 1 13.46 -0.01 7.20
C MET A 1 13.40 1.11 6.18
N GLY A 2 12.64 0.92 5.12
CA GLY A 2 12.52 1.85 4.03
C GLY A 2 11.35 2.83 4.18
N ARG A 3 11.18 3.67 3.16
CA ARG A 3 10.03 4.57 3.02
C ARG A 3 8.76 3.80 2.61
N PHE A 4 8.93 2.82 1.73
CA PHE A 4 7.85 2.01 1.16
C PHE A 4 7.84 0.59 1.72
N PHE A 5 9.02 0.01 1.92
CA PHE A 5 9.19 -1.36 2.34
C PHE A 5 9.37 -1.46 3.85
N ASN A 6 8.47 -2.18 4.52
CA ASN A 6 8.46 -2.37 5.96
C ASN A 6 8.65 -1.05 6.72
N SER A 7 7.93 -0.01 6.30
CA SER A 7 8.03 1.34 6.86
C SER A 7 7.66 1.37 8.35
N LYS A 8 8.23 2.34 9.07
CA LYS A 8 7.85 2.58 10.47
C LYS A 8 6.43 3.11 10.53
N VAL A 9 5.56 2.44 11.26
CA VAL A 9 4.16 2.85 11.41
C VAL A 9 3.95 3.49 12.77
N ASN A 10 4.36 4.74 12.92
CA ASN A 10 3.94 5.55 14.04
C ASN A 10 2.50 6.08 13.82
N ALA A 11 2.08 6.21 12.55
CA ALA A 11 0.79 6.78 12.19
C ALA A 11 -0.41 6.05 12.82
N PHE A 12 -0.40 4.71 12.82
CA PHE A 12 -1.48 3.96 13.47
C PHE A 12 -1.48 4.14 15.00
N GLN A 13 -0.31 4.19 15.64
CA GLN A 13 -0.21 4.47 17.07
C GLN A 13 -0.73 5.87 17.41
N ASP A 14 -0.44 6.88 16.59
CA ASP A 14 -0.94 8.24 16.78
C ASP A 14 -2.47 8.31 16.68
N VAL A 15 -3.06 7.50 15.79
CA VAL A 15 -4.52 7.37 15.68
C VAL A 15 -5.12 6.75 16.94
N LEU A 16 -4.49 5.72 17.50
CA LEU A 16 -4.95 5.08 18.76
C LEU A 16 -4.87 6.04 19.95
N ASN A 17 -3.92 6.95 19.96
CA ASN A 17 -3.75 7.98 20.99
C ASN A 17 -4.77 9.12 20.87
N SER A 18 -5.57 9.16 19.79
CA SER A 18 -6.58 10.17 19.58
C SER A 18 -7.72 10.07 20.58
N LYS A 19 -8.34 11.21 20.96
CA LYS A 19 -9.47 11.25 21.90
C LYS A 19 -10.67 10.39 21.48
N ILE A 20 -10.84 10.23 20.17
CA ILE A 20 -11.91 9.41 19.59
C ILE A 20 -11.25 8.49 18.58
N TYR A 21 -11.27 7.20 18.83
CA TYR A 21 -10.87 6.16 17.92
C TYR A 21 -12.05 5.19 17.73
N ILE A 22 -12.36 4.89 16.48
CA ILE A 22 -13.35 3.87 16.12
C ILE A 22 -12.58 2.65 15.65
N ASP A 23 -12.69 1.56 16.40
CA ASP A 23 -12.02 0.31 16.06
C ASP A 23 -12.57 -0.25 14.74
N LYS A 24 -11.67 -0.41 13.76
CA LYS A 24 -11.95 -1.00 12.44
C LYS A 24 -11.15 -2.27 12.21
N THR A 25 -10.49 -2.78 13.26
CA THR A 25 -9.64 -3.98 13.15
C THR A 25 -10.43 -5.25 12.82
N GLY A 26 -11.77 -5.24 12.96
CA GLY A 26 -12.61 -6.30 12.42
C GLY A 26 -12.44 -6.55 10.91
N LEU A 27 -11.95 -5.55 10.14
CA LEU A 27 -11.57 -5.75 8.74
C LEU A 27 -10.45 -6.79 8.58
N LEU A 28 -9.57 -6.91 9.56
CA LEU A 28 -8.45 -7.86 9.53
C LEU A 28 -8.93 -9.32 9.55
N GLU A 29 -10.06 -9.62 10.16
CA GLU A 29 -10.65 -10.96 10.10
C GLU A 29 -10.98 -11.33 8.63
N TYR A 30 -11.59 -10.42 7.90
CA TYR A 30 -11.86 -10.63 6.48
C TYR A 30 -10.57 -10.73 5.67
N THR A 31 -9.63 -9.80 5.84
CA THR A 31 -8.39 -9.82 5.06
C THR A 31 -7.56 -11.05 5.35
N ASN A 32 -7.48 -11.50 6.61
CA ASN A 32 -6.83 -12.75 7.00
C ASN A 32 -7.46 -13.97 6.31
N SER A 33 -8.78 -14.01 6.21
CA SER A 33 -9.51 -15.13 5.60
C SER A 33 -9.25 -15.31 4.11
N VAL A 34 -8.86 -14.25 3.41
CA VAL A 34 -8.63 -14.27 1.95
C VAL A 34 -7.15 -14.34 1.55
N ILE A 35 -6.21 -14.16 2.49
CA ILE A 35 -4.79 -14.42 2.24
C ILE A 35 -4.65 -15.87 1.76
N ASP A 36 -3.85 -16.09 0.72
CA ASP A 36 -3.63 -17.39 0.08
C ASP A 36 -4.84 -17.96 -0.70
N THR A 37 -5.85 -17.14 -0.95
CA THR A 37 -6.99 -17.50 -1.82
C THR A 37 -6.98 -16.73 -3.13
N THR A 38 -7.85 -17.07 -4.05
CA THR A 38 -8.07 -16.32 -5.30
C THR A 38 -8.70 -14.95 -5.04
N SER A 39 -9.30 -14.73 -3.86
CA SER A 39 -9.95 -13.48 -3.44
C SER A 39 -9.01 -12.50 -2.71
N LYS A 40 -7.70 -12.75 -2.77
CA LYS A 40 -6.66 -11.93 -2.10
C LYS A 40 -6.52 -10.50 -2.62
N PHE A 41 -7.14 -10.18 -3.76
CA PHE A 41 -7.14 -8.82 -4.31
C PHE A 41 -8.34 -8.05 -3.77
N ILE A 42 -8.09 -7.13 -2.85
CA ILE A 42 -9.12 -6.39 -2.13
C ILE A 42 -9.10 -4.93 -2.57
N CYS A 43 -10.25 -4.40 -2.98
CA CYS A 43 -10.45 -2.99 -3.23
C CYS A 43 -11.35 -2.40 -2.15
N ASN A 44 -10.79 -1.51 -1.32
CA ASN A 44 -11.51 -0.79 -0.29
C ASN A 44 -11.95 0.58 -0.81
N SER A 45 -13.14 0.64 -1.40
CA SER A 45 -13.71 1.89 -1.90
C SER A 45 -14.58 2.56 -0.81
N ARG A 46 -14.16 3.75 -0.38
CA ARG A 46 -14.91 4.59 0.57
C ARG A 46 -14.80 6.07 0.19
N PRO A 47 -15.79 6.89 0.53
CA PRO A 47 -15.71 8.33 0.34
C PRO A 47 -14.47 8.94 1.01
N ARG A 48 -14.07 10.13 0.57
CA ARG A 48 -13.00 10.90 1.24
C ARG A 48 -13.37 11.13 2.70
N ARG A 49 -12.36 11.19 3.57
CA ARG A 49 -12.47 11.40 5.04
C ARG A 49 -13.08 10.23 5.83
N PHE A 50 -13.29 9.06 5.21
CA PHE A 50 -13.74 7.85 5.92
C PHE A 50 -12.60 6.96 6.42
N GLY A 51 -11.38 7.51 6.51
CA GLY A 51 -10.23 6.86 7.13
C GLY A 51 -9.61 5.74 6.29
N LYS A 52 -9.52 5.90 4.96
CA LYS A 52 -8.83 4.95 4.07
C LYS A 52 -7.36 4.82 4.44
N SER A 53 -6.64 5.94 4.54
CA SER A 53 -5.20 5.95 4.89
C SER A 53 -4.96 5.38 6.29
N ILE A 54 -5.83 5.69 7.27
CA ILE A 54 -5.78 5.06 8.60
C ILE A 54 -5.93 3.53 8.50
N THR A 55 -6.79 3.06 7.59
CA THR A 55 -6.94 1.62 7.33
C THR A 55 -5.68 1.03 6.70
N ALA A 56 -5.05 1.72 5.77
CA ALA A 56 -3.77 1.31 5.16
C ALA A 56 -2.66 1.23 6.21
N ASP A 57 -2.56 2.23 7.10
CA ASP A 57 -1.61 2.24 8.22
C ASP A 57 -1.87 1.09 9.20
N MET A 58 -3.13 0.82 9.52
CA MET A 58 -3.54 -0.30 10.38
C MET A 58 -3.12 -1.64 9.76
N LEU A 59 -3.39 -1.86 8.48
CA LEU A 59 -2.99 -3.08 7.77
C LEU A 59 -1.46 -3.23 7.75
N THR A 60 -0.73 -2.13 7.49
CA THR A 60 0.72 -2.12 7.52
C THR A 60 1.26 -2.47 8.91
N ALA A 61 0.70 -1.87 9.96
CA ALA A 61 1.09 -2.14 11.34
C ALA A 61 0.84 -3.61 11.75
N TYR A 62 -0.27 -4.19 11.31
CA TYR A 62 -0.64 -5.56 11.66
C TYR A 62 0.21 -6.59 10.92
N TYR A 63 0.43 -6.40 9.62
CA TYR A 63 1.08 -7.43 8.81
C TYR A 63 2.61 -7.36 8.81
N SER A 64 3.21 -6.16 9.02
CA SER A 64 4.65 -5.98 8.84
C SER A 64 5.48 -6.76 9.86
N ARG A 65 6.35 -7.64 9.36
CA ARG A 65 7.28 -8.42 10.20
C ARG A 65 8.39 -7.60 10.85
N SER A 66 8.59 -6.37 10.38
CA SER A 66 9.59 -5.47 10.96
C SER A 66 9.14 -4.78 12.23
N LEU A 67 7.89 -4.99 12.63
CA LEU A 67 7.25 -4.38 13.77
C LEU A 67 6.91 -5.44 14.82
N ASP A 68 6.79 -4.99 16.06
CA ASP A 68 6.20 -5.76 17.15
C ASP A 68 4.99 -4.98 17.66
N THR A 69 3.82 -5.42 17.26
CA THR A 69 2.55 -4.71 17.52
C THR A 69 1.53 -5.57 18.25
N GLU A 70 1.95 -6.70 18.81
CA GLU A 70 1.04 -7.65 19.49
C GLU A 70 0.25 -6.99 20.62
N GLU A 71 0.91 -6.23 21.51
CA GLU A 71 0.26 -5.55 22.62
C GLU A 71 -0.80 -4.52 22.19
N ILE A 72 -0.63 -3.96 20.99
CA ILE A 72 -1.57 -3.00 20.41
C ILE A 72 -2.83 -3.72 19.94
N PHE A 73 -2.65 -4.72 19.09
CA PHE A 73 -3.77 -5.39 18.43
C PHE A 73 -4.51 -6.38 19.34
N GLU A 74 -3.85 -6.92 20.37
CA GLU A 74 -4.50 -7.80 21.35
C GLU A 74 -5.67 -7.13 22.09
N LYS A 75 -5.60 -5.80 22.26
CA LYS A 75 -6.65 -5.00 22.93
C LYS A 75 -7.81 -4.61 22.02
N LEU A 76 -7.67 -4.81 20.72
CA LEU A 76 -8.63 -4.43 19.69
C LEU A 76 -9.53 -5.62 19.28
N GLU A 77 -10.51 -5.38 18.42
CA GLU A 77 -11.46 -6.41 18.01
C GLU A 77 -10.79 -7.62 17.37
N VAL A 78 -9.76 -7.41 16.55
CA VAL A 78 -9.01 -8.49 15.91
C VAL A 78 -8.34 -9.43 16.93
N GLY A 79 -7.91 -8.91 18.07
CA GLY A 79 -7.28 -9.71 19.14
C GLY A 79 -8.18 -10.81 19.70
N LYS A 80 -9.49 -10.71 19.50
CA LYS A 80 -10.49 -11.72 19.91
C LYS A 80 -10.66 -12.83 18.87
N THR A 81 -10.09 -12.71 17.69
CA THR A 81 -10.24 -13.69 16.60
C THR A 81 -9.24 -14.84 16.74
N ALA A 82 -9.64 -16.04 16.30
CA ALA A 82 -8.79 -17.23 16.39
C ALA A 82 -7.50 -17.13 15.56
N ASP A 83 -7.55 -16.44 14.42
CA ASP A 83 -6.44 -16.30 13.48
C ASP A 83 -5.54 -15.07 13.76
N PHE A 84 -5.80 -14.34 14.84
CA PHE A 84 -5.08 -13.13 15.21
C PHE A 84 -3.55 -13.29 15.11
N ARG A 85 -2.98 -14.23 15.88
CA ARG A 85 -1.51 -14.42 15.92
C ARG A 85 -0.93 -15.08 14.67
N LYS A 86 -1.76 -15.74 13.87
CA LYS A 86 -1.32 -16.45 12.67
C LYS A 86 -0.77 -15.51 11.60
N HIS A 87 -1.32 -14.32 11.51
CA HIS A 87 -0.98 -13.34 10.47
C HIS A 87 -0.29 -12.09 11.01
N LEU A 88 -0.32 -11.87 12.32
CA LEU A 88 0.29 -10.71 12.96
C LEU A 88 1.81 -10.72 12.76
N ASN A 89 2.34 -9.64 12.20
CA ASN A 89 3.78 -9.41 11.96
C ASN A 89 4.48 -10.54 11.18
N GLN A 90 3.79 -11.17 10.22
CA GLN A 90 4.32 -12.32 9.48
C GLN A 90 4.81 -11.99 8.07
N TYR A 91 4.51 -10.82 7.52
CA TYR A 91 4.70 -10.52 6.11
C TYR A 91 5.68 -9.39 5.87
N ASP A 92 6.28 -9.39 4.69
CA ASP A 92 6.92 -8.21 4.15
C ASP A 92 5.87 -7.31 3.53
N VAL A 93 5.77 -6.07 3.99
CA VAL A 93 4.72 -5.13 3.57
C VAL A 93 5.34 -4.02 2.73
N ILE A 94 4.74 -3.75 1.58
CA ILE A 94 5.05 -2.59 0.74
C ILE A 94 3.82 -1.68 0.77
N HIS A 95 3.96 -0.50 1.36
CA HIS A 95 2.90 0.49 1.45
C HIS A 95 3.27 1.72 0.61
N ILE A 96 2.43 2.02 -0.37
CA ILE A 96 2.65 3.08 -1.34
C ILE A 96 1.43 4.01 -1.35
N ASP A 97 1.64 5.26 -0.98
CA ASP A 97 0.72 6.36 -1.27
C ASP A 97 1.08 6.92 -2.64
N ILE A 98 0.21 6.67 -3.63
CA ILE A 98 0.45 7.07 -5.02
C ILE A 98 0.47 8.59 -5.15
N GLN A 99 -0.38 9.30 -4.43
CA GLN A 99 -0.44 10.76 -4.50
C GLN A 99 0.90 11.41 -4.09
N TRP A 100 1.55 10.86 -3.06
CA TRP A 100 2.85 11.35 -2.59
C TRP A 100 4.00 11.03 -3.55
N CYS A 101 3.79 10.13 -4.50
CA CYS A 101 4.79 9.77 -5.50
C CYS A 101 4.77 10.68 -6.73
N ILE A 102 3.68 11.41 -7.01
CA ILE A 102 3.51 12.19 -8.25
C ILE A 102 4.54 13.33 -8.32
N GLU A 103 4.64 14.15 -7.28
CA GLU A 103 5.53 15.30 -7.27
C GLU A 103 7.01 14.91 -7.41
N PRO A 104 7.57 13.99 -6.59
CA PRO A 104 8.95 13.56 -6.73
C PRO A 104 9.22 12.76 -8.01
N ALA A 105 8.21 12.17 -8.63
CA ALA A 105 8.34 11.52 -9.93
C ALA A 105 8.46 12.52 -11.09
N GLY A 106 8.00 13.75 -10.92
CA GLY A 106 7.94 14.76 -11.97
C GLY A 106 6.66 14.73 -12.82
N GLY A 107 5.64 13.95 -12.39
CA GLY A 107 4.34 13.86 -13.04
C GLY A 107 3.74 12.45 -12.98
N ALA A 108 2.45 12.36 -13.30
CA ALA A 108 1.70 11.11 -13.21
C ALA A 108 2.24 10.00 -14.16
N ASP A 109 2.73 10.39 -15.33
CA ASP A 109 3.33 9.51 -16.33
C ASP A 109 4.64 8.83 -15.86
N GLN A 110 5.36 9.44 -14.93
CA GLN A 110 6.63 8.93 -14.40
C GLN A 110 6.49 8.16 -13.07
N VAL A 111 5.30 8.19 -12.45
CA VAL A 111 5.06 7.60 -11.13
C VAL A 111 5.43 6.12 -11.06
N ILE A 112 5.06 5.32 -12.07
CA ILE A 112 5.35 3.89 -12.07
C ILE A 112 6.86 3.64 -12.11
N THR A 113 7.59 4.40 -12.93
CA THR A 113 9.05 4.31 -13.03
C THR A 113 9.71 4.71 -11.70
N PHE A 114 9.21 5.78 -11.09
CA PHE A 114 9.68 6.26 -9.78
C PHE A 114 9.46 5.20 -8.68
N ILE A 115 8.26 4.61 -8.61
CA ILE A 115 7.93 3.57 -7.63
C ILE A 115 8.81 2.34 -7.82
N ASN A 116 8.90 1.83 -9.06
CA ASN A 116 9.74 0.66 -9.35
C ASN A 116 11.18 0.88 -8.89
N LYS A 117 11.78 2.01 -9.26
CA LYS A 117 13.16 2.33 -8.87
C LYS A 117 13.33 2.34 -7.36
N ASN A 118 12.54 3.15 -6.66
CA ASN A 118 12.73 3.37 -5.22
C ASN A 118 12.41 2.12 -4.39
N VAL A 119 11.33 1.40 -4.71
CA VAL A 119 10.97 0.18 -3.98
C VAL A 119 11.99 -0.93 -4.21
N ILE A 120 12.51 -1.08 -5.44
CA ILE A 120 13.54 -2.08 -5.72
C ILE A 120 14.86 -1.73 -5.01
N GLU A 121 15.22 -0.45 -4.91
CA GLU A 121 16.39 -0.02 -4.13
C GLU A 121 16.24 -0.42 -2.65
N GLU A 122 15.08 -0.17 -2.03
CA GLU A 122 14.80 -0.59 -0.65
C GLU A 122 14.79 -2.12 -0.47
N LEU A 123 14.24 -2.85 -1.45
CA LEU A 123 14.27 -4.31 -1.44
C LEU A 123 15.69 -4.85 -1.54
N ARG A 124 16.58 -4.20 -2.30
CA ARG A 124 18.01 -4.60 -2.42
C ARG A 124 18.75 -4.50 -1.10
N GLU A 125 18.45 -3.55 -0.25
CA GLU A 125 19.07 -3.45 1.09
C GLU A 125 18.84 -4.71 1.93
N THR A 126 17.71 -5.40 1.73
CA THR A 126 17.32 -6.58 2.51
C THR A 126 17.55 -7.89 1.75
N TYR A 127 17.41 -7.86 0.42
CA TYR A 127 17.37 -9.02 -0.48
C TYR A 127 18.39 -8.90 -1.62
N GLU A 128 19.59 -8.39 -1.32
CA GLU A 128 20.67 -8.19 -2.32
C GLU A 128 21.00 -9.48 -3.10
N LYS A 129 21.08 -10.61 -2.39
CA LYS A 129 21.46 -11.90 -2.97
C LYS A 129 20.34 -12.53 -3.80
N GLU A 130 19.12 -12.17 -3.55
CA GLU A 130 17.92 -12.69 -4.19
C GLU A 130 17.61 -11.96 -5.50
N LEU A 131 17.99 -10.69 -5.61
CA LEU A 131 17.69 -9.84 -6.76
C LEU A 131 18.83 -9.85 -7.79
N SER A 132 18.47 -10.02 -9.05
CA SER A 132 19.41 -9.89 -10.17
C SER A 132 19.78 -8.42 -10.38
N GLU A 133 21.00 -8.13 -10.86
CA GLU A 133 21.50 -6.76 -11.05
C GLU A 133 20.62 -5.92 -12.00
N GLY A 134 20.06 -6.52 -13.04
CA GLY A 134 19.23 -5.85 -14.06
C GLY A 134 17.75 -5.72 -13.70
N THR A 135 17.32 -6.14 -12.49
CA THR A 135 15.90 -6.07 -12.10
C THR A 135 15.41 -4.63 -12.00
N SER A 136 14.42 -4.27 -12.81
CA SER A 136 13.85 -2.91 -12.91
C SER A 136 12.34 -2.84 -12.75
N SER A 137 11.68 -4.00 -12.63
CA SER A 137 10.23 -4.12 -12.47
C SER A 137 9.90 -4.67 -11.09
N LEU A 138 9.00 -4.02 -10.36
CA LEU A 138 8.58 -4.48 -9.03
C LEU A 138 7.97 -5.90 -9.05
N PRO A 139 7.07 -6.27 -9.97
CA PRO A 139 6.55 -7.62 -10.05
C PRO A 139 7.64 -8.68 -10.23
N ASP A 140 8.66 -8.39 -11.05
CA ASP A 140 9.79 -9.29 -11.26
C ASP A 140 10.64 -9.41 -9.99
N ALA A 141 10.95 -8.30 -9.33
CA ALA A 141 11.67 -8.29 -8.05
C ALA A 141 10.97 -9.16 -6.99
N LEU A 142 9.66 -8.97 -6.81
CA LEU A 142 8.88 -9.75 -5.84
C LEU A 142 8.84 -11.24 -6.20
N SER A 143 8.75 -11.56 -7.49
CA SER A 143 8.80 -12.94 -7.97
C SER A 143 10.13 -13.62 -7.68
N GLN A 144 11.25 -12.92 -7.95
CA GLN A 144 12.60 -13.44 -7.66
C GLN A 144 12.79 -13.71 -6.17
N ILE A 145 12.43 -12.76 -5.31
CA ILE A 145 12.56 -12.91 -3.85
C ILE A 145 11.67 -14.07 -3.36
N SER A 146 10.40 -14.10 -3.77
CA SER A 146 9.47 -15.15 -3.37
C SER A 146 9.94 -16.53 -3.79
N ALA A 147 10.46 -16.67 -5.01
CA ALA A 147 10.97 -17.95 -5.52
C ALA A 147 12.18 -18.48 -4.73
N LYS A 148 13.07 -17.59 -4.28
CA LYS A 148 14.29 -17.97 -3.57
C LYS A 148 14.09 -18.13 -2.05
N THR A 149 13.16 -17.36 -1.46
CA THR A 149 12.99 -17.31 0.00
C THR A 149 11.71 -17.97 0.51
N GLY A 150 10.74 -18.20 -0.36
CA GLY A 150 9.38 -18.61 0.02
C GLY A 150 8.56 -17.51 0.71
N LYS A 151 9.10 -16.31 0.88
CA LYS A 151 8.42 -15.20 1.56
C LYS A 151 7.30 -14.63 0.70
N LYS A 152 6.25 -14.17 1.37
CA LYS A 152 5.09 -13.53 0.77
C LYS A 152 5.09 -12.05 1.08
N PHE A 153 4.61 -11.27 0.13
CA PHE A 153 4.47 -9.83 0.25
C PHE A 153 3.01 -9.43 0.34
N ILE A 154 2.74 -8.40 1.13
CA ILE A 154 1.46 -7.68 1.10
C ILE A 154 1.73 -6.32 0.50
N LEU A 155 1.02 -6.00 -0.58
CA LEU A 155 1.10 -4.72 -1.28
C LEU A 155 -0.14 -3.90 -0.94
N ILE A 156 0.08 -2.72 -0.38
CA ILE A 156 -0.96 -1.76 -0.01
C ILE A 156 -0.78 -0.51 -0.87
N LEU A 157 -1.78 -0.20 -1.68
CA LEU A 157 -1.81 1.00 -2.53
C LEU A 157 -2.88 1.94 -2.01
N ASP A 158 -2.47 3.11 -1.51
CA ASP A 158 -3.38 4.19 -1.11
C ASP A 158 -3.42 5.29 -2.18
N GLU A 159 -4.56 5.98 -2.28
CA GLU A 159 -4.85 7.07 -3.23
C GLU A 159 -4.53 6.72 -4.70
N TRP A 160 -4.70 5.44 -5.09
CA TRP A 160 -4.38 4.96 -6.44
C TRP A 160 -5.24 5.60 -7.54
N ASP A 161 -6.43 6.10 -7.19
CA ASP A 161 -7.37 6.74 -8.12
C ASP A 161 -6.91 8.13 -8.58
N VAL A 162 -5.87 8.70 -7.96
CA VAL A 162 -5.32 10.01 -8.33
C VAL A 162 -4.83 10.02 -9.79
N LEU A 163 -4.23 8.94 -10.26
CA LEU A 163 -3.73 8.84 -11.64
C LEU A 163 -4.88 8.95 -12.66
N ILE A 164 -6.02 8.31 -12.37
CA ILE A 164 -7.20 8.38 -13.25
C ILE A 164 -7.84 9.77 -13.18
N ARG A 165 -7.87 10.38 -11.99
CA ARG A 165 -8.44 11.74 -11.81
C ARG A 165 -7.64 12.79 -12.55
N ASP A 166 -6.32 12.72 -12.54
CA ASP A 166 -5.44 13.67 -13.21
C ASP A 166 -5.55 13.54 -14.73
N GLU A 167 -5.58 12.32 -15.27
CA GLU A 167 -5.82 12.09 -16.69
C GLU A 167 -7.21 12.57 -17.13
N ALA A 168 -8.25 12.29 -16.36
CA ALA A 168 -9.61 12.76 -16.63
C ALA A 168 -9.67 14.30 -16.61
N CYS A 169 -8.96 14.97 -15.69
CA CYS A 169 -8.88 16.42 -15.64
C CYS A 169 -8.24 17.00 -16.91
N LEU A 170 -7.17 16.39 -17.42
CA LEU A 170 -6.53 16.80 -18.67
C LEU A 170 -7.45 16.61 -19.88
N LEU A 171 -8.25 15.55 -19.93
CA LEU A 171 -9.23 15.31 -20.98
C LEU A 171 -10.36 16.35 -20.99
N TYR A 172 -10.82 16.82 -19.81
CA TYR A 172 -11.84 17.84 -19.67
C TYR A 172 -11.34 19.27 -19.91
N THR A 173 -10.04 19.52 -19.71
CA THR A 173 -9.42 20.84 -19.99
C THR A 173 -8.96 20.98 -21.45
N SER A 174 -8.96 19.90 -22.22
CA SER A 174 -8.72 19.97 -23.67
C SER A 174 -9.98 20.52 -24.35
N PRO A 175 -9.90 21.65 -25.09
CA PRO A 175 -11.07 22.23 -25.74
C PRO A 175 -11.70 21.21 -26.69
N SER A 176 -12.98 20.96 -26.51
CA SER A 176 -13.74 20.05 -27.37
C SER A 176 -13.58 20.46 -28.83
N PRO A 177 -13.50 19.52 -29.79
CA PRO A 177 -13.53 19.85 -31.22
C PRO A 177 -14.70 20.74 -31.63
N ARG A 178 -15.79 20.77 -30.85
CA ARG A 178 -16.95 21.64 -31.06
C ARG A 178 -16.71 23.10 -30.64
N ASP A 179 -15.78 23.37 -29.73
CA ASP A 179 -15.44 24.72 -29.30
C ASP A 179 -14.55 25.46 -30.30
N ARG A 180 -13.96 24.75 -31.28
CA ARG A 180 -13.18 25.33 -32.38
C ARG A 180 -14.02 25.85 -33.55
N SER A 181 -15.32 25.63 -33.54
CA SER A 181 -16.20 25.96 -34.67
C SER A 181 -16.97 27.27 -34.54
N VAL A 182 -16.72 28.10 -33.50
CA VAL A 182 -17.36 29.40 -33.32
C VAL A 182 -16.32 30.50 -33.43
N SER A 183 -15.80 30.69 -34.64
CA SER A 183 -15.08 31.88 -35.03
C SER A 183 -15.21 32.03 -36.55
N ARG A 184 -16.37 32.56 -36.98
CA ARG A 184 -16.56 33.26 -38.26
C ARG A 184 -17.45 34.45 -38.05
#